data_057f4ba70921dc98f394ea95d1709b20
#
_entry.id   057f4ba70921dc98f394ea95d1709b20
#
_cell.length_a   1.000
_cell.length_b   1.000
_cell.length_c   1.000
_cell.angle_alpha   90.00
_cell.angle_beta   90.00
_cell.angle_gamma   90.00
#
_symmetry.space_group_name_H-M   'P 1'
#
loop_
_entity.id
_entity.type
_entity.pdbx_description
1 polymer ?
#
loop_
_entity_poly.entity_id
_entity_poly.type
_entity_poly.pdbx_seq_one_letter_code
_entity_poly.pdbx_strand_id
1 'polypeptide(L)'
;MLSKTNQKKIYSKLNNIYQSHCNKEDVNFYTSEVVQLLNQFNQKNKKKIKNITEKTSMLICYGDSIFAQNQKHSIKVFKNFFQKRLSKNFNTVHFLPFYPSSSDSGFAVKDHYKIDGKLGNWSDIKSFSKKSDVMADIVINHSSARGLWFKNFLKAKRPGKDYFLTVDSKFNTSKVVRPRDHKLLKKINIFNKTDYLWRTFSPDQLDLNFKNPAVLLRFIKIMINLINNGVTIFR
;
A
#
# COMPACT_ATOMS: atom_id res chain seq x y z
N MET A 1 -16.79 14.14 14.25
CA MET A 1 -17.47 13.29 13.27
C MET A 1 -17.44 13.98 11.90
N LEU A 2 -17.44 13.21 10.82
CA LEU A 2 -17.58 13.76 9.48
C LEU A 2 -18.98 14.37 9.31
N SER A 3 -19.05 15.54 8.64
CA SER A 3 -20.33 16.18 8.34
C SER A 3 -21.21 15.30 7.44
N LYS A 4 -22.54 15.47 7.52
CA LYS A 4 -23.47 14.76 6.63
C LYS A 4 -23.14 14.98 5.15
N THR A 5 -22.72 16.18 4.79
CA THR A 5 -22.27 16.53 3.41
C THR A 5 -21.08 15.68 2.97
N ASN A 6 -20.07 15.51 3.83
CA ASN A 6 -18.89 14.67 3.50
C ASN A 6 -19.25 13.20 3.40
N GLN A 7 -20.14 12.69 4.27
CA GLN A 7 -20.64 11.31 4.17
C GLN A 7 -21.38 11.07 2.84
N LYS A 8 -22.27 12.00 2.43
CA LYS A 8 -22.94 11.95 1.11
C LYS A 8 -21.94 11.97 -0.06
N LYS A 9 -20.87 12.79 0.01
CA LYS A 9 -19.81 12.80 -1.01
C LYS A 9 -19.08 11.46 -1.10
N ILE A 10 -18.76 10.83 0.04
CA ILE A 10 -18.13 9.50 0.06
C ILE A 10 -19.05 8.47 -0.60
N TYR A 11 -20.32 8.42 -0.20
CA TYR A 11 -21.32 7.53 -0.80
C TYR A 11 -21.41 7.73 -2.32
N SER A 12 -21.59 8.96 -2.78
CA SER A 12 -21.72 9.27 -4.21
C SER A 12 -20.49 8.78 -5.00
N LYS A 13 -19.28 9.02 -4.48
CA LYS A 13 -18.05 8.53 -5.13
C LYS A 13 -17.97 7.01 -5.16
N LEU A 14 -18.25 6.33 -4.06
CA LEU A 14 -18.23 4.86 -4.02
C LEU A 14 -19.32 4.27 -4.90
N ASN A 15 -20.53 4.84 -4.90
CA ASN A 15 -21.60 4.40 -5.77
C ASN A 15 -21.22 4.53 -7.26
N ASN A 16 -20.66 5.67 -7.67
CA ASN A 16 -20.23 5.87 -9.06
C ASN A 16 -19.16 4.86 -9.50
N ILE A 17 -18.27 4.44 -8.59
CA ILE A 17 -17.21 3.47 -8.90
C ILE A 17 -17.75 2.04 -8.92
N TYR A 18 -18.63 1.69 -7.98
CA TYR A 18 -18.96 0.30 -7.68
C TYR A 18 -20.36 -0.15 -8.10
N GLN A 19 -21.27 0.74 -8.51
CA GLN A 19 -22.64 0.38 -8.88
C GLN A 19 -22.74 -0.68 -10.00
N SER A 20 -21.73 -0.79 -10.87
CA SER A 20 -21.65 -1.82 -11.91
C SER A 20 -21.06 -3.15 -11.44
N HIS A 21 -20.53 -3.22 -10.22
CA HIS A 21 -19.82 -4.37 -9.68
C HIS A 21 -20.38 -4.92 -8.38
N CYS A 22 -21.18 -4.12 -7.67
CA CYS A 22 -21.75 -4.44 -6.37
C CYS A 22 -23.19 -3.98 -6.30
N ASN A 23 -24.01 -4.64 -5.48
CA ASN A 23 -25.34 -4.18 -5.18
C ASN A 23 -25.31 -2.93 -4.26
N LYS A 24 -26.48 -2.28 -4.09
CA LYS A 24 -26.61 -1.07 -3.28
C LYS A 24 -26.30 -1.29 -1.80
N GLU A 25 -26.58 -2.47 -1.28
CA GLU A 25 -26.32 -2.84 0.12
C GLU A 25 -24.82 -2.91 0.38
N ASP A 26 -24.05 -3.53 -0.53
CA ASP A 26 -22.58 -3.54 -0.47
C ASP A 26 -22.00 -2.14 -0.48
N VAL A 27 -22.46 -1.26 -1.39
CA VAL A 27 -22.01 0.14 -1.45
C VAL A 27 -22.30 0.87 -0.14
N ASN A 28 -23.48 0.69 0.45
CA ASN A 28 -23.83 1.26 1.74
C ASN A 28 -22.92 0.74 2.86
N PHE A 29 -22.70 -0.58 2.90
CA PHE A 29 -21.80 -1.22 3.87
C PHE A 29 -20.39 -0.62 3.79
N TYR A 30 -19.78 -0.61 2.60
CA TYR A 30 -18.42 -0.07 2.44
C TYR A 30 -18.35 1.45 2.69
N THR A 31 -19.42 2.19 2.40
CA THR A 31 -19.52 3.61 2.76
C THR A 31 -19.48 3.79 4.27
N SER A 32 -20.26 3.01 5.02
CA SER A 32 -20.29 3.09 6.49
C SER A 32 -18.94 2.74 7.10
N GLU A 33 -18.27 1.69 6.60
CA GLU A 33 -16.92 1.30 7.03
C GLU A 33 -15.90 2.41 6.82
N VAL A 34 -15.90 3.06 5.63
CA VAL A 34 -15.00 4.17 5.33
C VAL A 34 -15.28 5.36 6.24
N VAL A 35 -16.54 5.74 6.43
CA VAL A 35 -16.94 6.84 7.31
C VAL A 35 -16.51 6.57 8.75
N GLN A 36 -16.70 5.35 9.25
CA GLN A 36 -16.29 4.96 10.59
C GLN A 36 -14.77 5.09 10.76
N LEU A 37 -13.99 4.57 9.81
CA LEU A 37 -12.53 4.66 9.83
C LEU A 37 -12.04 6.11 9.85
N LEU A 38 -12.62 6.97 9.01
CA LEU A 38 -12.26 8.38 8.93
C LEU A 38 -12.65 9.14 10.20
N ASN A 39 -13.79 8.82 10.82
CA ASN A 39 -14.20 9.39 12.09
C ASN A 39 -13.20 9.03 13.22
N GLN A 40 -12.81 7.76 13.30
CA GLN A 40 -11.81 7.30 14.26
C GLN A 40 -10.43 7.96 14.01
N PHE A 41 -10.05 8.11 12.76
CA PHE A 41 -8.82 8.79 12.38
C PHE A 41 -8.82 10.26 12.79
N ASN A 42 -9.88 11.00 12.49
CA ASN A 42 -10.02 12.42 12.82
C ASN A 42 -10.02 12.70 14.32
N GLN A 43 -10.56 11.80 15.14
CA GLN A 43 -10.52 11.93 16.59
C GLN A 43 -9.09 11.83 17.16
N LYS A 44 -8.24 11.01 16.53
CA LYS A 44 -6.87 10.75 17.00
C LYS A 44 -5.82 11.71 16.43
N ASN A 45 -6.08 12.27 15.25
CA ASN A 45 -5.10 13.04 14.49
C ASN A 45 -5.56 14.50 14.35
N LYS A 46 -5.06 15.37 15.22
CA LYS A 46 -5.24 16.83 15.14
C LYS A 46 -4.05 17.54 14.45
N LYS A 47 -3.13 16.81 13.83
CA LYS A 47 -1.98 17.42 13.17
C LYS A 47 -2.42 18.21 11.93
N LYS A 48 -1.90 19.44 11.79
CA LYS A 48 -2.05 20.24 10.56
C LYS A 48 -1.38 19.50 9.41
N ILE A 49 -2.09 19.40 8.28
CA ILE A 49 -1.49 18.93 7.01
C ILE A 49 -0.43 19.97 6.62
N LYS A 50 0.80 19.52 6.41
CA LYS A 50 1.84 20.34 5.82
C LYS A 50 1.66 20.34 4.31
N ASN A 51 1.69 21.52 3.72
CA ASN A 51 1.69 21.67 2.27
C ASN A 51 3.09 21.42 1.72
N ILE A 52 3.16 20.76 0.59
CA ILE A 52 4.38 20.72 -0.24
C ILE A 52 4.50 22.08 -0.91
N THR A 53 5.65 22.72 -0.75
CA THR A 53 5.94 24.05 -1.31
C THR A 53 7.29 24.01 -2.01
N GLU A 54 7.68 25.12 -2.62
CA GLU A 54 9.01 25.33 -3.24
C GLU A 54 10.17 25.15 -2.24
N LYS A 55 9.89 25.23 -0.94
CA LYS A 55 10.88 24.97 0.14
C LYS A 55 10.98 23.49 0.54
N THR A 56 10.20 22.61 -0.09
CA THR A 56 10.27 21.18 0.17
C THR A 56 11.43 20.57 -0.61
N SER A 57 12.45 20.13 0.12
CA SER A 57 13.60 19.44 -0.44
C SER A 57 13.59 17.98 0.01
N MET A 58 13.54 17.05 -0.94
CA MET A 58 13.33 15.63 -0.69
C MET A 58 14.53 14.79 -1.10
N LEU A 59 15.00 13.94 -0.19
CA LEU A 59 15.98 12.89 -0.47
C LEU A 59 15.24 11.56 -0.68
N ILE A 60 15.52 10.88 -1.80
CA ILE A 60 15.00 9.55 -2.10
C ILE A 60 16.09 8.51 -1.79
N CYS A 61 15.76 7.48 -1.02
CA CYS A 61 16.71 6.43 -0.66
C CYS A 61 15.99 5.13 -0.24
N TYR A 62 16.74 4.03 -0.27
CA TYR A 62 16.33 2.80 0.42
C TYR A 62 16.61 2.90 1.92
N GLY A 63 15.87 2.13 2.71
CA GLY A 63 16.05 2.10 4.17
C GLY A 63 17.43 1.57 4.61
N ASP A 64 18.15 0.87 3.73
CA ASP A 64 19.49 0.31 3.93
C ASP A 64 20.59 1.03 3.13
N SER A 65 20.31 2.19 2.55
CA SER A 65 21.33 2.99 1.84
C SER A 65 22.54 3.34 2.70
N ILE A 66 22.38 3.31 4.03
CA ILE A 66 23.48 3.46 5.00
C ILE A 66 23.30 2.40 6.08
N PHE A 67 24.36 1.67 6.35
CA PHE A 67 24.40 0.64 7.38
C PHE A 67 25.65 0.78 8.26
N ALA A 68 25.63 0.15 9.43
CA ALA A 68 26.79 0.04 10.31
C ALA A 68 26.89 -1.41 10.79
N GLN A 69 28.11 -1.95 10.81
CA GLN A 69 28.37 -3.37 11.10
C GLN A 69 27.73 -3.87 12.41
N ASN A 70 27.66 -3.02 13.44
CA ASN A 70 27.19 -3.39 14.77
C ASN A 70 25.76 -2.90 15.06
N GLN A 71 24.98 -2.47 14.06
CA GLN A 71 23.61 -1.99 14.26
C GLN A 71 22.62 -2.75 13.38
N LYS A 72 21.63 -3.36 14.01
CA LYS A 72 20.65 -4.21 13.38
C LYS A 72 19.67 -3.45 12.47
N HIS A 73 19.34 -2.20 12.80
CA HIS A 73 18.29 -1.41 12.11
C HIS A 73 18.91 -0.31 11.27
N SER A 74 18.97 -0.49 9.97
CA SER A 74 19.58 0.46 9.03
C SER A 74 18.86 1.82 8.99
N ILE A 75 17.54 1.86 9.11
CA ILE A 75 16.78 3.13 9.20
C ILE A 75 17.22 3.97 10.41
N LYS A 76 17.57 3.34 11.53
CA LYS A 76 18.09 4.04 12.71
C LYS A 76 19.48 4.64 12.42
N VAL A 77 20.35 3.89 11.73
CA VAL A 77 21.66 4.36 11.29
C VAL A 77 21.51 5.53 10.33
N PHE A 78 20.67 5.37 9.31
CA PHE A 78 20.35 6.42 8.36
C PHE A 78 19.82 7.69 9.06
N LYS A 79 18.91 7.56 10.02
CA LYS A 79 18.40 8.69 10.80
C LYS A 79 19.52 9.50 11.44
N ASN A 80 20.47 8.83 12.11
CA ASN A 80 21.56 9.49 12.79
C ASN A 80 22.49 10.23 11.80
N PHE A 81 22.78 9.61 10.67
CA PHE A 81 23.53 10.23 9.59
C PHE A 81 22.79 11.42 8.99
N PHE A 82 21.52 11.25 8.63
CA PHE A 82 20.68 12.29 8.06
C PHE A 82 20.62 13.54 8.97
N GLN A 83 20.36 13.34 10.25
CA GLN A 83 20.28 14.44 11.21
C GLN A 83 21.58 15.20 11.37
N LYS A 84 22.73 14.52 11.28
CA LYS A 84 24.05 15.15 11.45
C LYS A 84 24.54 15.83 10.16
N ARG A 85 24.22 15.30 8.98
CA ARG A 85 24.87 15.69 7.73
C ARG A 85 23.92 16.30 6.70
N LEU A 86 22.65 15.90 6.66
CA LEU A 86 21.74 16.19 5.56
C LEU A 86 20.53 17.06 5.95
N SER A 87 20.19 17.14 7.23
CA SER A 87 18.97 17.81 7.70
C SER A 87 18.92 19.32 7.49
N LYS A 88 20.07 19.95 7.16
CA LYS A 88 20.11 21.35 6.76
C LYS A 88 19.64 21.57 5.31
N ASN A 89 19.81 20.57 4.46
CA ASN A 89 19.56 20.65 3.01
C ASN A 89 18.24 19.95 2.62
N PHE A 90 17.84 18.94 3.40
CA PHE A 90 16.63 18.16 3.14
C PHE A 90 15.71 18.18 4.35
N ASN A 91 14.44 18.47 4.14
CA ASN A 91 13.40 18.43 5.18
C ASN A 91 12.46 17.22 5.06
N THR A 92 12.54 16.49 3.95
CA THR A 92 11.71 15.32 3.64
C THR A 92 12.59 14.16 3.17
N VAL A 93 12.26 12.94 3.60
CA VAL A 93 12.87 11.71 3.08
C VAL A 93 11.80 10.80 2.50
N HIS A 94 11.97 10.42 1.25
CA HIS A 94 11.22 9.35 0.62
C HIS A 94 11.99 8.04 0.81
N PHE A 95 11.50 7.21 1.72
CA PHE A 95 11.96 5.83 1.80
C PHE A 95 11.23 5.00 0.77
N LEU A 96 12.00 4.43 -0.18
CA LEU A 96 11.52 3.40 -1.10
C LEU A 96 11.01 2.20 -0.30
N PRO A 97 10.23 1.27 -0.89
CA PRO A 97 9.43 0.32 -0.12
C PRO A 97 10.23 -0.41 0.96
N PHE A 98 9.85 -0.19 2.20
CA PHE A 98 10.51 -0.74 3.40
C PHE A 98 9.74 -1.90 4.04
N TYR A 99 8.73 -2.40 3.34
CA TYR A 99 7.90 -3.51 3.80
C TYR A 99 8.60 -4.86 3.60
N PRO A 100 8.21 -5.91 4.35
CA PRO A 100 8.60 -7.27 3.98
C PRO A 100 8.16 -7.58 2.55
N SER A 101 9.11 -7.93 1.70
CA SER A 101 8.90 -8.18 0.28
C SER A 101 9.46 -9.53 -0.13
N SER A 102 9.19 -9.97 -1.34
CA SER A 102 9.72 -11.21 -1.89
C SER A 102 10.66 -10.98 -3.06
N SER A 103 10.59 -9.82 -3.71
CA SER A 103 11.39 -9.46 -4.88
C SER A 103 11.26 -7.97 -5.21
N ASP A 104 11.91 -7.55 -6.29
CA ASP A 104 11.78 -6.23 -6.92
C ASP A 104 12.11 -5.08 -5.94
N SER A 105 13.23 -5.22 -5.23
CA SER A 105 13.75 -4.17 -4.32
C SER A 105 12.69 -3.58 -3.38
N GLY A 106 11.80 -4.43 -2.85
CA GLY A 106 10.75 -4.01 -1.92
C GLY A 106 9.36 -3.88 -2.56
N PHE A 107 9.23 -3.78 -3.89
CA PHE A 107 7.94 -3.55 -4.54
C PHE A 107 7.02 -4.78 -4.58
N ALA A 108 7.53 -6.01 -4.47
CA ALA A 108 6.69 -7.19 -4.30
C ALA A 108 6.30 -7.37 -2.82
N VAL A 109 5.39 -6.52 -2.34
CA VAL A 109 5.05 -6.42 -0.91
C VAL A 109 4.30 -7.64 -0.41
N LYS A 110 4.80 -8.28 0.66
CA LYS A 110 4.14 -9.41 1.37
C LYS A 110 3.21 -8.94 2.48
N ASP A 111 3.55 -7.84 3.15
CA ASP A 111 2.78 -7.32 4.28
C ASP A 111 2.99 -5.80 4.40
N HIS A 112 1.95 -5.01 4.12
CA HIS A 112 1.97 -3.55 4.21
C HIS A 112 1.87 -3.01 5.65
N TYR A 113 1.62 -3.87 6.64
CA TYR A 113 1.50 -3.46 8.04
C TYR A 113 2.80 -3.58 8.82
N LYS A 114 3.84 -4.15 8.22
CA LYS A 114 5.14 -4.36 8.87
C LYS A 114 6.26 -3.65 8.13
N ILE A 115 7.33 -3.37 8.83
CA ILE A 115 8.62 -3.01 8.25
C ILE A 115 9.46 -4.28 8.16
N ASP A 116 10.29 -4.40 7.13
CA ASP A 116 11.28 -5.47 7.04
C ASP A 116 12.21 -5.40 8.25
N GLY A 117 12.32 -6.50 8.99
CA GLY A 117 13.08 -6.54 10.23
C GLY A 117 14.58 -6.24 10.08
N LYS A 118 15.12 -6.33 8.84
CA LYS A 118 16.50 -5.90 8.55
C LYS A 118 16.60 -4.37 8.49
N LEU A 119 15.56 -3.70 8.03
CA LEU A 119 15.54 -2.24 7.91
C LEU A 119 15.23 -1.56 9.25
N GLY A 120 14.31 -2.16 10.05
CA GLY A 120 13.93 -1.57 11.33
C GLY A 120 12.51 -1.93 11.75
N ASN A 121 11.86 -0.98 12.43
CA ASN A 121 10.48 -1.12 12.89
C ASN A 121 9.75 0.25 12.90
N TRP A 122 8.46 0.25 13.25
CA TRP A 122 7.66 1.48 13.26
C TRP A 122 8.16 2.54 14.23
N SER A 123 8.85 2.17 15.32
CA SER A 123 9.43 3.16 16.24
C SER A 123 10.57 3.95 15.59
N ASP A 124 11.32 3.32 14.66
CA ASP A 124 12.38 3.99 13.92
C ASP A 124 11.81 5.05 12.97
N ILE A 125 10.74 4.73 12.21
CA ILE A 125 10.02 5.68 11.36
C ILE A 125 9.40 6.80 12.18
N LYS A 126 8.69 6.48 13.28
CA LYS A 126 8.12 7.49 14.19
C LYS A 126 9.18 8.43 14.77
N SER A 127 10.33 7.87 15.12
CA SER A 127 11.43 8.65 15.65
C SER A 127 12.04 9.57 14.58
N PHE A 128 12.09 9.13 13.33
CA PHE A 128 12.52 9.94 12.19
C PHE A 128 11.52 11.08 11.92
N SER A 129 10.23 10.76 11.89
CA SER A 129 9.15 11.69 11.56
C SER A 129 8.92 12.82 12.57
N LYS A 130 9.58 12.76 13.75
CA LYS A 130 9.55 13.87 14.72
C LYS A 130 10.25 15.12 14.23
N LYS A 131 11.24 15.00 13.34
CA LYS A 131 12.10 16.11 12.88
C LYS A 131 12.05 16.35 11.37
N SER A 132 11.60 15.38 10.59
CA SER A 132 11.57 15.45 9.12
C SER A 132 10.30 14.78 8.60
N ASP A 133 9.81 15.22 7.45
CA ASP A 133 8.68 14.56 6.80
C ASP A 133 9.12 13.23 6.19
N VAL A 134 8.23 12.26 6.22
CA VAL A 134 8.47 10.92 5.67
C VAL A 134 7.48 10.65 4.54
N MET A 135 8.01 10.38 3.36
CA MET A 135 7.26 9.85 2.24
C MET A 135 7.46 8.34 2.14
N ALA A 136 6.40 7.62 1.86
CA ALA A 136 6.43 6.18 1.64
C ALA A 136 5.71 5.79 0.35
N ASP A 137 6.20 4.75 -0.31
CA ASP A 137 5.45 4.13 -1.41
C ASP A 137 4.24 3.38 -0.85
N ILE A 138 3.09 3.57 -1.51
CA ILE A 138 1.92 2.75 -1.30
C ILE A 138 1.66 1.91 -2.55
N VAL A 139 2.16 0.68 -2.55
CA VAL A 139 2.08 -0.22 -3.70
C VAL A 139 0.66 -0.76 -3.81
N ILE A 140 -0.20 -0.07 -4.57
CA ILE A 140 -1.63 -0.40 -4.69
C ILE A 140 -1.97 -1.27 -5.90
N ASN A 141 -1.07 -1.38 -6.89
CA ASN A 141 -1.39 -2.09 -8.15
C ASN A 141 -1.35 -3.61 -7.97
N HIS A 142 -0.46 -4.10 -7.12
CA HIS A 142 -0.19 -5.52 -6.97
C HIS A 142 0.27 -5.87 -5.54
N SER A 143 0.32 -7.16 -5.25
CA SER A 143 0.89 -7.71 -4.03
C SER A 143 1.70 -8.98 -4.34
N SER A 144 2.60 -9.35 -3.44
CA SER A 144 3.45 -10.52 -3.61
C SER A 144 2.65 -11.84 -3.68
N ALA A 145 3.04 -12.71 -4.61
CA ALA A 145 2.56 -14.09 -4.69
C ALA A 145 2.95 -14.95 -3.46
N ARG A 146 3.81 -14.42 -2.57
CA ARG A 146 4.26 -15.10 -1.33
C ARG A 146 3.66 -14.48 -0.07
N GLY A 147 2.82 -13.44 -0.22
CA GLY A 147 2.15 -12.75 0.88
C GLY A 147 0.98 -13.52 1.47
N LEU A 148 0.52 -13.08 2.65
CA LEU A 148 -0.62 -13.68 3.33
C LEU A 148 -1.90 -13.58 2.50
N TRP A 149 -2.12 -12.46 1.81
CA TRP A 149 -3.33 -12.27 1.01
C TRP A 149 -3.45 -13.31 -0.10
N PHE A 150 -2.35 -13.66 -0.78
CA PHE A 150 -2.40 -14.67 -1.82
C PHE A 150 -2.57 -16.09 -1.23
N LYS A 151 -1.91 -16.41 -0.11
CA LYS A 151 -2.13 -17.66 0.61
C LYS A 151 -3.59 -17.84 1.03
N ASN A 152 -4.22 -16.75 1.48
CA ASN A 152 -5.64 -16.76 1.85
C ASN A 152 -6.56 -16.82 0.63
N PHE A 153 -6.19 -16.14 -0.48
CA PHE A 153 -6.92 -16.23 -1.75
C PHE A 153 -7.06 -17.69 -2.23
N LEU A 154 -5.95 -18.44 -2.23
CA LEU A 154 -5.95 -19.86 -2.60
C LEU A 154 -6.84 -20.73 -1.70
N LYS A 155 -7.14 -20.27 -0.49
CA LYS A 155 -7.96 -20.98 0.51
C LYS A 155 -9.35 -20.36 0.69
N ALA A 156 -9.75 -19.40 -0.16
CA ALA A 156 -10.97 -18.59 -0.02
C ALA A 156 -11.15 -17.95 1.37
N LYS A 157 -10.05 -17.61 2.06
CA LYS A 157 -10.06 -17.00 3.39
C LYS A 157 -9.90 -15.49 3.33
N ARG A 158 -10.47 -14.76 4.29
CA ARG A 158 -10.26 -13.32 4.47
C ARG A 158 -9.12 -13.07 5.49
N PRO A 159 -8.33 -11.97 5.33
CA PRO A 159 -8.27 -11.08 4.16
C PRO A 159 -7.54 -11.76 2.99
N GLY A 160 -7.94 -11.47 1.75
CA GLY A 160 -7.30 -12.02 0.55
C GLY A 160 -8.28 -12.67 -0.42
N LYS A 161 -9.40 -13.23 0.08
CA LYS A 161 -10.46 -13.75 -0.77
C LYS A 161 -10.87 -12.67 -1.78
N ASP A 162 -10.88 -13.01 -3.07
CA ASP A 162 -11.28 -12.16 -4.19
C ASP A 162 -10.44 -10.86 -4.33
N TYR A 163 -9.22 -10.81 -3.76
CA TYR A 163 -8.35 -9.64 -3.84
C TYR A 163 -7.56 -9.55 -5.14
N PHE A 164 -7.37 -10.66 -5.85
CA PHE A 164 -6.53 -10.71 -7.04
C PHE A 164 -7.35 -10.73 -8.31
N LEU A 165 -6.82 -10.07 -9.35
CA LEU A 165 -7.45 -10.05 -10.66
C LEU A 165 -7.26 -11.41 -11.35
N THR A 166 -8.38 -12.06 -11.66
CA THR A 166 -8.40 -13.31 -12.42
C THR A 166 -9.25 -13.14 -13.67
N VAL A 167 -8.94 -13.91 -14.69
CA VAL A 167 -9.69 -14.02 -15.93
C VAL A 167 -9.85 -15.49 -16.31
N ASP A 168 -10.84 -15.82 -17.11
CA ASP A 168 -11.04 -17.17 -17.65
C ASP A 168 -10.07 -17.48 -18.80
N SER A 169 -10.09 -18.74 -19.26
CA SER A 169 -9.22 -19.22 -20.34
C SER A 169 -9.50 -18.60 -21.71
N LYS A 170 -10.68 -17.99 -21.89
CA LYS A 170 -11.11 -17.37 -23.16
C LYS A 170 -10.77 -15.88 -23.24
N PHE A 171 -10.21 -15.33 -22.16
CA PHE A 171 -9.90 -13.90 -22.14
C PHE A 171 -8.84 -13.53 -23.18
N ASN A 172 -9.19 -12.62 -24.07
CA ASN A 172 -8.31 -12.17 -25.15
C ASN A 172 -7.33 -11.09 -24.67
N THR A 173 -6.04 -11.40 -24.65
CA THR A 173 -4.97 -10.48 -24.25
C THR A 173 -4.30 -9.77 -25.43
N SER A 174 -4.77 -9.96 -26.68
CA SER A 174 -4.09 -9.42 -27.89
C SER A 174 -3.96 -7.89 -27.90
N LYS A 175 -4.86 -7.18 -27.22
CA LYS A 175 -4.84 -5.72 -27.10
C LYS A 175 -4.03 -5.21 -25.90
N VAL A 176 -3.45 -6.10 -25.09
CA VAL A 176 -2.66 -5.70 -23.92
C VAL A 176 -1.23 -5.42 -24.34
N VAL A 177 -0.80 -4.17 -24.23
CA VAL A 177 0.57 -3.75 -24.50
C VAL A 177 1.28 -3.50 -23.17
N ARG A 178 2.42 -4.16 -22.96
CA ARG A 178 3.28 -3.95 -21.79
C ARG A 178 4.74 -4.31 -22.11
N PRO A 179 5.70 -3.55 -21.61
CA PRO A 179 7.13 -3.80 -21.85
C PRO A 179 7.66 -4.83 -20.84
N ARG A 180 7.24 -6.09 -20.95
CA ARG A 180 7.67 -7.20 -20.08
C ARG A 180 7.81 -8.50 -20.90
N ASP A 181 8.82 -9.28 -20.62
CA ASP A 181 9.18 -10.53 -21.30
C ASP A 181 8.40 -11.76 -20.77
N HIS A 182 7.95 -11.75 -19.51
CA HIS A 182 7.21 -12.87 -18.95
C HIS A 182 5.73 -12.89 -19.38
N LYS A 183 5.10 -14.07 -19.33
CA LYS A 183 3.66 -14.22 -19.64
C LYS A 183 2.79 -13.41 -18.69
N LEU A 184 1.83 -12.64 -19.24
CA LEU A 184 0.89 -11.82 -18.49
C LEU A 184 0.04 -12.66 -17.52
N LEU A 185 -0.46 -13.79 -18.00
CA LEU A 185 -1.37 -14.65 -17.27
C LEU A 185 -0.64 -15.87 -16.69
N LYS A 186 -0.97 -16.22 -15.45
CA LYS A 186 -0.52 -17.44 -14.78
C LYS A 186 -1.71 -18.34 -14.48
N LYS A 187 -1.74 -19.54 -15.07
CA LYS A 187 -2.74 -20.56 -14.76
C LYS A 187 -2.66 -20.97 -13.29
N ILE A 188 -3.80 -21.05 -12.65
CA ILE A 188 -3.97 -21.56 -11.28
C ILE A 188 -5.20 -22.44 -11.21
N ASN A 189 -5.21 -23.38 -10.27
CA ASN A 189 -6.36 -24.21 -9.96
C ASN A 189 -6.82 -23.87 -8.53
N ILE A 190 -8.08 -23.44 -8.39
CA ILE A 190 -8.68 -23.12 -7.11
C ILE A 190 -10.03 -23.85 -7.05
N PHE A 191 -10.24 -24.72 -6.05
CA PHE A 191 -11.50 -25.43 -5.85
C PHE A 191 -12.05 -26.09 -7.13
N ASN A 192 -11.20 -26.86 -7.83
CA ASN A 192 -11.52 -27.56 -9.09
C ASN A 192 -11.87 -26.64 -10.27
N LYS A 193 -11.66 -25.33 -10.13
CA LYS A 193 -11.79 -24.34 -11.21
C LYS A 193 -10.42 -23.88 -11.68
N THR A 194 -10.23 -23.86 -12.98
CA THR A 194 -9.03 -23.26 -13.60
C THR A 194 -9.31 -21.79 -13.89
N ASP A 195 -8.52 -20.92 -13.30
CA ASP A 195 -8.51 -19.47 -13.56
C ASP A 195 -7.10 -19.03 -13.95
N TYR A 196 -6.97 -17.78 -14.41
CA TYR A 196 -5.70 -17.19 -14.80
C TYR A 196 -5.48 -15.90 -14.03
N LEU A 197 -4.43 -15.87 -13.21
CA LEU A 197 -4.00 -14.66 -12.48
C LEU A 197 -3.33 -13.67 -13.41
N TRP A 198 -3.67 -12.42 -13.24
CA TRP A 198 -3.07 -11.30 -13.97
C TRP A 198 -1.79 -10.82 -13.29
N ARG A 199 -0.72 -10.62 -14.08
CA ARG A 199 0.63 -10.24 -13.62
C ARG A 199 1.23 -9.19 -14.53
N THR A 200 0.93 -7.93 -14.29
CA THR A 200 1.43 -6.84 -15.15
C THR A 200 2.93 -6.64 -15.02
N PHE A 201 3.47 -6.68 -13.79
CA PHE A 201 4.82 -6.16 -13.50
C PHE A 201 5.91 -7.23 -13.45
N SER A 202 5.70 -8.29 -12.69
CA SER A 202 6.64 -9.41 -12.59
C SER A 202 5.94 -10.73 -12.28
N PRO A 203 6.62 -11.88 -12.40
CA PRO A 203 6.04 -13.18 -12.04
C PRO A 203 5.57 -13.30 -10.60
N ASP A 204 6.14 -12.52 -9.68
CA ASP A 204 5.86 -12.51 -8.24
C ASP A 204 4.88 -11.39 -7.81
N GLN A 205 4.48 -10.52 -8.71
CA GLN A 205 3.59 -9.38 -8.49
C GLN A 205 2.22 -9.65 -9.11
N LEU A 206 1.24 -9.96 -8.28
CA LEU A 206 -0.12 -10.30 -8.70
C LEU A 206 -1.00 -9.06 -8.62
N ASP A 207 -1.66 -8.71 -9.71
CA ASP A 207 -2.50 -7.53 -9.80
C ASP A 207 -3.72 -7.63 -8.88
N LEU A 208 -4.02 -6.53 -8.21
CA LEU A 208 -5.14 -6.45 -7.27
C LEU A 208 -6.44 -6.07 -7.98
N ASN A 209 -7.52 -6.68 -7.55
CA ASN A 209 -8.86 -6.49 -8.12
C ASN A 209 -9.60 -5.34 -7.43
N PHE A 210 -9.38 -4.11 -7.89
CA PHE A 210 -10.09 -2.94 -7.38
C PHE A 210 -11.58 -2.85 -7.76
N LYS A 211 -12.10 -3.78 -8.57
CA LYS A 211 -13.57 -3.96 -8.70
C LYS A 211 -14.19 -4.48 -7.40
N ASN A 212 -13.38 -5.06 -6.52
CA ASN A 212 -13.79 -5.46 -5.17
C ASN A 212 -13.54 -4.32 -4.18
N PRO A 213 -14.59 -3.69 -3.61
CA PRO A 213 -14.43 -2.57 -2.68
C PRO A 213 -13.70 -2.94 -1.38
N ALA A 214 -13.62 -4.24 -1.02
CA ALA A 214 -12.83 -4.71 0.11
C ALA A 214 -11.33 -4.43 -0.07
N VAL A 215 -10.83 -4.40 -1.31
CA VAL A 215 -9.44 -4.05 -1.63
C VAL A 215 -9.21 -2.56 -1.33
N LEU A 216 -10.08 -1.68 -1.80
CA LEU A 216 -10.02 -0.24 -1.49
C LEU A 216 -10.05 0.00 0.02
N LEU A 217 -11.01 -0.60 0.73
CA LEU A 217 -11.12 -0.48 2.19
C LEU A 217 -9.83 -0.94 2.89
N ARG A 218 -9.20 -2.01 2.40
CA ARG A 218 -7.92 -2.48 2.93
C ARG A 218 -6.82 -1.44 2.76
N PHE A 219 -6.71 -0.80 1.61
CA PHE A 219 -5.71 0.24 1.39
C PHE A 219 -5.98 1.51 2.20
N ILE A 220 -7.23 1.90 2.42
CA ILE A 220 -7.56 2.98 3.36
C ILE A 220 -7.04 2.65 4.78
N LYS A 221 -7.25 1.40 5.25
CA LYS A 221 -6.73 0.95 6.55
C LYS A 221 -5.20 0.98 6.59
N ILE A 222 -4.51 0.61 5.51
CA ILE A 222 -3.05 0.69 5.38
C ILE A 222 -2.59 2.14 5.44
N MET A 223 -3.19 3.05 4.69
CA MET A 223 -2.85 4.48 4.71
C MET A 223 -2.98 5.07 6.11
N ILE A 224 -4.08 4.78 6.80
CA ILE A 224 -4.28 5.21 8.19
C ILE A 224 -3.18 4.65 9.11
N ASN A 225 -2.81 3.38 8.95
CA ASN A 225 -1.71 2.79 9.72
C ASN A 225 -0.39 3.50 9.46
N LEU A 226 -0.07 3.81 8.21
CA LEU A 226 1.15 4.54 7.83
C LEU A 226 1.18 5.94 8.45
N ILE A 227 0.08 6.70 8.37
CA ILE A 227 -0.03 8.03 8.98
C ILE A 227 0.15 7.96 10.51
N ASN A 228 -0.49 7.00 11.17
CA ASN A 228 -0.35 6.77 12.61
C ASN A 228 1.09 6.40 13.02
N ASN A 229 1.90 5.94 12.07
CA ASN A 229 3.30 5.61 12.26
C ASN A 229 4.27 6.68 11.74
N GLY A 230 3.77 7.86 11.36
CA GLY A 230 4.60 9.04 11.07
C GLY A 230 4.86 9.29 9.59
N VAL A 231 4.27 8.53 8.67
CA VAL A 231 4.28 8.85 7.25
C VAL A 231 3.36 10.04 7.00
N THR A 232 3.85 11.02 6.25
CA THR A 232 3.12 12.28 5.97
C THR A 232 2.80 12.45 4.48
N ILE A 233 3.52 11.77 3.61
CA ILE A 233 3.39 11.86 2.15
C ILE A 233 3.34 10.44 1.57
N PHE A 234 2.50 10.23 0.57
CA PHE A 234 2.39 8.96 -0.17
C PHE A 234 2.79 9.14 -1.62
N ARG A 235 3.48 8.16 -2.14
CA ARG A 235 3.74 8.01 -3.58
C ARG A 235 2.96 6.82 -4.14
#